data_46813120863722a97447f972c3a9a4d2
#
_entry.id   46813120863722a97447f972c3a9a4d2
#
_cell.length_a   1.000
_cell.length_b   1.000
_cell.length_c   1.000
_cell.angle_alpha   90.00
_cell.angle_beta   90.00
_cell.angle_gamma   90.00
#
_symmetry.space_group_name_H-M   'P 1'
#
loop_
_entity.id
_entity.type
_entity.pdbx_description
1 polymer ?
#
loop_
_entity_poly.entity_id
_entity_poly.type
_entity_poly.pdbx_seq_one_letter_code
_entity_poly.pdbx_strand_id
1 'polypeptide(L)'
;MSAAAQQTVSDNIAIRPFQVSFPDSALADLRLRLARTRLPEKEPVTDFSQGVPLKTVKQVLSYWLDKYDWRKVEARLGALPNFITEIDGLDIHFVHVRSKHENALPLIVTHGWPGSVIEQLKIIGPLTDPTAHGGSALDAFHLVIPSMPGYGFSGKPDTTGWGPERIAQAWTTLMRRLGYKKFVAQGGDWGAIVTDMMGVQAPPELLGIHVNMPGIFSPEIDKAAFSGAPAPAGLSDEEKSALMSI
;
A
#
# COMPACT_ATOMS: atom_id res chain seq x y z
N MET A 1 22.78 26.57 -16.84
CA MET A 1 21.66 26.48 -15.88
C MET A 1 22.02 27.31 -14.65
N SER A 2 21.11 28.16 -14.18
CA SER A 2 21.34 29.08 -13.06
C SER A 2 21.46 28.30 -11.72
N ALA A 3 22.27 28.79 -10.77
CA ALA A 3 22.42 28.22 -9.42
C ALA A 3 21.07 28.05 -8.69
N ALA A 4 20.08 28.90 -8.96
CA ALA A 4 18.72 28.79 -8.41
C ALA A 4 17.97 27.56 -8.95
N ALA A 5 18.16 27.14 -10.20
CA ALA A 5 17.55 25.95 -10.76
C ALA A 5 18.17 24.65 -10.21
N GLN A 6 19.47 24.68 -9.90
CA GLN A 6 20.16 23.54 -9.26
C GLN A 6 19.78 23.40 -7.78
N GLN A 7 19.52 24.50 -7.08
CA GLN A 7 19.11 24.49 -5.67
C GLN A 7 17.69 23.96 -5.51
N THR A 8 16.75 24.34 -6.39
CA THR A 8 15.36 23.81 -6.35
C THR A 8 15.28 22.30 -6.67
N VAL A 9 16.10 21.79 -7.59
CA VAL A 9 16.17 20.35 -7.88
C VAL A 9 16.76 19.57 -6.70
N SER A 10 17.77 20.13 -6.01
CA SER A 10 18.36 19.51 -4.81
C SER A 10 17.37 19.43 -3.65
N ASP A 11 16.53 20.46 -3.48
CA ASP A 11 15.56 20.51 -2.39
C ASP A 11 14.39 19.52 -2.58
N ASN A 12 13.99 19.26 -3.82
CA ASN A 12 12.89 18.34 -4.14
C ASN A 12 13.22 16.86 -3.89
N ILE A 13 14.47 16.45 -4.14
CA ILE A 13 14.93 15.08 -3.88
C ILE A 13 15.25 14.82 -2.40
N ALA A 14 15.35 15.87 -1.58
CA ALA A 14 15.57 15.74 -0.14
C ALA A 14 14.42 14.99 0.54
N ILE A 15 14.75 14.25 1.59
CA ILE A 15 13.75 13.66 2.48
C ILE A 15 13.29 14.73 3.45
N ARG A 16 12.03 15.14 3.34
CA ARG A 16 11.42 16.21 4.12
C ARG A 16 10.41 15.64 5.12
N PRO A 17 10.34 16.14 6.35
CA PRO A 17 9.23 15.80 7.26
C PRO A 17 7.88 16.12 6.61
N PHE A 18 6.91 15.25 6.82
CA PHE A 18 5.54 15.44 6.34
C PHE A 18 4.57 15.48 7.54
N GLN A 19 3.68 16.44 7.55
CA GLN A 19 2.66 16.55 8.58
C GLN A 19 1.30 16.10 8.04
N VAL A 20 0.73 15.06 8.66
CA VAL A 20 -0.63 14.61 8.36
C VAL A 20 -1.62 15.61 8.95
N SER A 21 -2.34 16.33 8.09
CA SER A 21 -3.32 17.30 8.50
C SER A 21 -4.42 17.47 7.44
N PHE A 22 -5.68 17.50 7.89
CA PHE A 22 -6.83 17.74 7.04
C PHE A 22 -7.58 18.98 7.53
N PRO A 23 -7.90 19.94 6.66
CA PRO A 23 -8.68 21.12 7.06
C PRO A 23 -10.11 20.72 7.44
N ASP A 24 -10.70 21.45 8.37
CA ASP A 24 -12.10 21.20 8.82
C ASP A 24 -13.10 21.27 7.66
N SER A 25 -12.82 22.10 6.65
CA SER A 25 -13.63 22.20 5.44
C SER A 25 -13.70 20.88 4.65
N ALA A 26 -12.60 20.11 4.57
CA ALA A 26 -12.60 18.81 3.91
C ALA A 26 -13.46 17.79 4.68
N LEU A 27 -13.43 17.82 6.01
CA LEU A 27 -14.28 16.96 6.84
C LEU A 27 -15.75 17.37 6.79
N ALA A 28 -16.04 18.68 6.69
CA ALA A 28 -17.39 19.18 6.49
C ALA A 28 -17.95 18.74 5.12
N ASP A 29 -17.13 18.83 4.05
CA ASP A 29 -17.52 18.36 2.72
C ASP A 29 -17.78 16.84 2.72
N LEU A 30 -16.92 16.05 3.37
CA LEU A 30 -17.14 14.61 3.54
C LEU A 30 -18.51 14.32 4.20
N ARG A 31 -18.82 14.99 5.31
CA ARG A 31 -20.11 14.81 6.00
C ARG A 31 -21.29 15.19 5.12
N LEU A 32 -21.17 16.27 4.34
CA LEU A 32 -22.20 16.70 3.39
C LEU A 32 -22.44 15.65 2.30
N ARG A 33 -21.37 15.06 1.76
CA ARG A 33 -21.46 13.98 0.74
C ARG A 33 -22.11 12.73 1.33
N LEU A 34 -21.71 12.32 2.54
CA LEU A 34 -22.30 11.17 3.23
C LEU A 34 -23.81 11.38 3.44
N ALA A 35 -24.23 12.56 3.92
CA ALA A 35 -25.65 12.89 4.13
C ALA A 35 -26.46 12.93 2.83
N ARG A 36 -25.83 13.21 1.69
CA ARG A 36 -26.47 13.28 0.36
C ARG A 36 -26.26 12.01 -0.47
N THR A 37 -25.77 10.94 0.12
CA THR A 37 -25.52 9.68 -0.61
C THR A 37 -26.82 9.13 -1.16
N ARG A 38 -26.83 8.88 -2.48
CA ARG A 38 -27.92 8.19 -3.16
C ARG A 38 -27.67 6.69 -3.06
N LEU A 39 -28.54 6.00 -2.36
CA LEU A 39 -28.47 4.55 -2.19
C LEU A 39 -29.29 3.88 -3.30
N PRO A 40 -28.88 2.65 -3.71
CA PRO A 40 -29.66 1.86 -4.65
C PRO A 40 -30.95 1.35 -4.00
N GLU A 41 -31.81 0.72 -4.81
CA GLU A 41 -32.97 -0.03 -4.36
C GLU A 41 -32.55 -1.21 -3.49
N LYS A 42 -33.51 -1.67 -2.66
CA LYS A 42 -33.29 -2.85 -1.83
C LYS A 42 -33.18 -4.11 -2.70
N GLU A 43 -32.22 -4.96 -2.37
CA GLU A 43 -32.08 -6.31 -2.93
C GLU A 43 -33.37 -7.14 -2.75
N PRO A 44 -33.76 -7.98 -3.73
CA PRO A 44 -34.94 -8.83 -3.64
C PRO A 44 -34.74 -10.10 -2.79
N VAL A 45 -33.50 -10.38 -2.37
CA VAL A 45 -33.15 -11.53 -1.54
C VAL A 45 -33.09 -11.17 -0.05
N THR A 46 -33.11 -12.17 0.83
CA THR A 46 -33.06 -11.97 2.28
C THR A 46 -31.71 -12.30 2.91
N ASP A 47 -30.75 -12.70 2.09
CA ASP A 47 -29.41 -13.11 2.46
C ASP A 47 -28.33 -12.26 1.77
N PHE A 48 -27.09 -12.73 1.74
CA PHE A 48 -25.94 -12.07 1.13
C PHE A 48 -25.62 -12.56 -0.29
N SER A 49 -26.49 -13.36 -0.92
CA SER A 49 -26.22 -13.97 -2.24
C SER A 49 -26.05 -12.95 -3.38
N GLN A 50 -26.57 -11.75 -3.22
CA GLN A 50 -26.38 -10.62 -4.17
C GLN A 50 -25.37 -9.57 -3.67
N GLY A 51 -24.56 -9.90 -2.68
CA GLY A 51 -23.60 -8.99 -2.08
C GLY A 51 -24.09 -8.36 -0.77
N VAL A 52 -23.54 -7.18 -0.44
CA VAL A 52 -23.84 -6.52 0.85
C VAL A 52 -25.26 -5.96 0.85
N PRO A 53 -26.15 -6.39 1.77
CA PRO A 53 -27.52 -5.89 1.85
C PRO A 53 -27.59 -4.38 2.09
N LEU A 54 -28.55 -3.69 1.47
CA LEU A 54 -28.76 -2.25 1.63
C LEU A 54 -28.90 -1.84 3.10
N LYS A 55 -29.49 -2.68 3.94
CA LYS A 55 -29.61 -2.45 5.40
C LYS A 55 -28.22 -2.28 6.03
N THR A 56 -27.26 -3.11 5.68
CA THR A 56 -25.88 -3.04 6.18
C THR A 56 -25.19 -1.79 5.69
N VAL A 57 -25.34 -1.44 4.41
CA VAL A 57 -24.78 -0.20 3.84
C VAL A 57 -25.32 1.02 4.59
N LYS A 58 -26.63 1.08 4.86
CA LYS A 58 -27.25 2.16 5.64
C LYS A 58 -26.67 2.25 7.06
N GLN A 59 -26.44 1.12 7.72
CA GLN A 59 -25.84 1.12 9.06
C GLN A 59 -24.42 1.66 9.07
N VAL A 60 -23.58 1.23 8.10
CA VAL A 60 -22.20 1.71 7.96
C VAL A 60 -22.20 3.21 7.64
N LEU A 61 -23.06 3.67 6.73
CA LEU A 61 -23.17 5.07 6.36
C LEU A 61 -23.57 5.95 7.57
N SER A 62 -24.58 5.53 8.34
CA SER A 62 -25.00 6.24 9.56
C SER A 62 -23.87 6.28 10.60
N TYR A 63 -23.17 5.15 10.82
CA TYR A 63 -22.04 5.12 11.71
C TYR A 63 -20.94 6.09 11.25
N TRP A 64 -20.62 6.12 9.96
CA TRP A 64 -19.59 7.01 9.40
C TRP A 64 -19.98 8.47 9.56
N LEU A 65 -21.26 8.82 9.31
CA LEU A 65 -21.77 10.18 9.44
C LEU A 65 -21.80 10.67 10.89
N ASP A 66 -22.30 9.83 11.82
CA ASP A 66 -22.69 10.24 13.17
C ASP A 66 -21.66 9.89 14.25
N LYS A 67 -20.88 8.84 14.05
CA LYS A 67 -20.04 8.22 15.09
C LYS A 67 -18.56 8.23 14.76
N TYR A 68 -18.18 8.13 13.47
CA TYR A 68 -16.79 8.01 13.08
C TYR A 68 -16.06 9.34 13.25
N ASP A 69 -14.95 9.30 13.97
CA ASP A 69 -14.10 10.46 14.22
C ASP A 69 -12.76 10.32 13.47
N TRP A 70 -12.66 11.01 12.33
CA TRP A 70 -11.45 11.04 11.52
C TRP A 70 -10.25 11.61 12.27
N ARG A 71 -10.46 12.55 13.21
CA ARG A 71 -9.37 13.16 13.97
C ARG A 71 -8.57 12.14 14.79
N LYS A 72 -9.20 11.04 15.22
CA LYS A 72 -8.49 9.92 15.89
C LYS A 72 -7.53 9.21 14.97
N VAL A 73 -7.92 8.97 13.70
CA VAL A 73 -7.05 8.34 12.69
C VAL A 73 -5.95 9.30 12.27
N GLU A 74 -6.27 10.57 12.02
CA GLU A 74 -5.30 11.62 11.72
C GLU A 74 -4.24 11.75 12.82
N ALA A 75 -4.63 11.82 14.09
CA ALA A 75 -3.71 11.85 15.21
C ALA A 75 -2.83 10.61 15.29
N ARG A 76 -3.40 9.42 15.02
CA ARG A 76 -2.65 8.16 15.01
C ARG A 76 -1.62 8.11 13.87
N LEU A 77 -1.95 8.59 12.69
CA LEU A 77 -1.02 8.71 11.57
C LEU A 77 0.03 9.79 11.85
N GLY A 78 -0.38 10.95 12.38
CA GLY A 78 0.50 12.07 12.70
C GLY A 78 1.49 11.77 13.83
N ALA A 79 1.22 10.77 14.68
CA ALA A 79 2.14 10.30 15.72
C ALA A 79 3.31 9.47 15.16
N LEU A 80 3.24 9.04 13.90
CA LEU A 80 4.32 8.31 13.23
C LEU A 80 5.29 9.27 12.55
N PRO A 81 6.56 8.87 12.36
CA PRO A 81 7.51 9.64 11.56
C PRO A 81 7.13 9.57 10.07
N ASN A 82 6.46 10.62 9.58
CA ASN A 82 6.03 10.75 8.20
C ASN A 82 7.01 11.63 7.42
N PHE A 83 7.30 11.25 6.19
CA PHE A 83 8.22 11.94 5.30
C PHE A 83 7.68 11.98 3.87
N ILE A 84 8.27 12.88 3.07
CA ILE A 84 8.01 13.00 1.65
C ILE A 84 9.30 13.26 0.90
N THR A 85 9.44 12.69 -0.30
CA THR A 85 10.57 12.93 -1.21
C THR A 85 10.09 12.81 -2.64
N GLU A 86 10.63 13.63 -3.56
CA GLU A 86 10.29 13.51 -4.97
C GLU A 86 11.08 12.36 -5.63
N ILE A 87 10.40 11.46 -6.32
CA ILE A 87 11.01 10.41 -7.16
C ILE A 87 10.39 10.49 -8.54
N ASP A 88 11.21 10.67 -9.57
CA ASP A 88 10.79 10.78 -10.97
C ASP A 88 9.70 11.85 -11.21
N GLY A 89 9.83 13.01 -10.53
CA GLY A 89 8.89 14.12 -10.64
C GLY A 89 7.61 13.97 -9.83
N LEU A 90 7.49 12.90 -9.02
CA LEU A 90 6.32 12.65 -8.18
C LEU A 90 6.69 12.65 -6.70
N ASP A 91 5.96 13.40 -5.90
CA ASP A 91 6.08 13.37 -4.45
C ASP A 91 5.65 12.01 -3.90
N ILE A 92 6.54 11.32 -3.23
CA ILE A 92 6.31 10.03 -2.58
C ILE A 92 6.31 10.23 -1.07
N HIS A 93 5.14 10.05 -0.46
CA HIS A 93 4.98 9.99 0.98
C HIS A 93 5.34 8.60 1.51
N PHE A 94 5.95 8.55 2.69
CA PHE A 94 6.21 7.30 3.40
C PHE A 94 6.31 7.50 4.91
N VAL A 95 5.98 6.46 5.64
CA VAL A 95 6.26 6.33 7.07
C VAL A 95 7.60 5.60 7.23
N HIS A 96 8.50 6.12 8.06
CA HIS A 96 9.79 5.49 8.33
C HIS A 96 10.02 5.33 9.83
N VAL A 97 9.79 4.14 10.34
CA VAL A 97 9.96 3.82 11.77
C VAL A 97 11.24 3.02 11.96
N ARG A 98 12.20 3.61 12.68
CA ARG A 98 13.44 2.91 13.02
C ARG A 98 13.24 2.10 14.29
N SER A 99 13.69 0.85 14.28
CA SER A 99 13.82 0.03 15.47
C SER A 99 14.86 0.62 16.43
N LYS A 100 14.67 0.40 17.72
CA LYS A 100 15.69 0.66 18.75
C LYS A 100 16.85 -0.35 18.72
N HIS A 101 16.65 -1.49 18.03
CA HIS A 101 17.67 -2.54 17.92
C HIS A 101 18.65 -2.19 16.79
N GLU A 102 19.95 -2.11 17.10
CA GLU A 102 20.98 -1.62 16.17
C GLU A 102 21.12 -2.44 14.89
N ASN A 103 20.94 -3.77 14.99
CA ASN A 103 21.08 -4.70 13.87
C ASN A 103 19.76 -4.99 13.14
N ALA A 104 18.74 -4.14 13.32
CA ALA A 104 17.46 -4.30 12.66
C ALA A 104 17.61 -4.26 11.14
N LEU A 105 17.02 -5.25 10.45
CA LEU A 105 17.06 -5.35 9.00
C LEU A 105 16.09 -4.31 8.38
N PRO A 106 16.51 -3.50 7.41
CA PRO A 106 15.59 -2.62 6.70
C PRO A 106 14.56 -3.41 5.90
N LEU A 107 13.29 -3.06 6.06
CA LEU A 107 12.15 -3.67 5.38
C LEU A 107 11.27 -2.58 4.77
N ILE A 108 11.03 -2.66 3.47
CA ILE A 108 10.00 -1.86 2.80
C ILE A 108 8.73 -2.68 2.65
N VAL A 109 7.57 -2.10 3.05
CA VAL A 109 6.27 -2.77 3.03
C VAL A 109 5.29 -1.99 2.17
N THR A 110 4.78 -2.61 1.11
CA THR A 110 3.87 -2.00 0.14
C THR A 110 2.44 -2.47 0.36
N HIS A 111 1.52 -1.50 0.51
CA HIS A 111 0.08 -1.76 0.62
C HIS A 111 -0.56 -2.12 -0.74
N GLY A 112 -1.85 -2.45 -0.73
CA GLY A 112 -2.63 -2.80 -1.91
C GLY A 112 -3.73 -1.81 -2.28
N TRP A 113 -4.60 -2.20 -3.21
CA TRP A 113 -5.79 -1.46 -3.63
C TRP A 113 -7.05 -2.10 -3.01
N PRO A 114 -7.98 -1.30 -2.54
CA PRO A 114 -8.06 0.16 -2.46
C PRO A 114 -7.49 0.74 -1.16
N GLY A 115 -6.49 0.12 -0.62
CA GLY A 115 -5.92 0.39 0.69
C GLY A 115 -4.98 1.59 0.78
N SER A 116 -4.23 1.63 1.87
CA SER A 116 -3.24 2.67 2.16
C SER A 116 -2.27 2.21 3.26
N VAL A 117 -1.35 3.07 3.65
CA VAL A 117 -0.46 2.83 4.80
C VAL A 117 -1.20 2.49 6.11
N ILE A 118 -2.50 2.80 6.21
CA ILE A 118 -3.34 2.45 7.38
C ILE A 118 -3.41 0.93 7.60
N GLU A 119 -3.38 0.13 6.53
CA GLU A 119 -3.38 -1.35 6.61
C GLU A 119 -2.20 -1.87 7.42
N GLN A 120 -1.06 -1.18 7.34
CA GLN A 120 0.20 -1.60 7.92
C GLN A 120 0.42 -1.15 9.37
N LEU A 121 -0.50 -0.35 9.94
CA LEU A 121 -0.30 0.24 11.27
C LEU A 121 -0.13 -0.80 12.39
N LYS A 122 -0.75 -1.97 12.24
CA LYS A 122 -0.69 -3.02 13.27
C LYS A 122 0.63 -3.78 13.30
N ILE A 123 1.37 -3.82 12.20
CA ILE A 123 2.65 -4.54 12.12
C ILE A 123 3.83 -3.70 12.60
N ILE A 124 3.67 -2.38 12.73
CA ILE A 124 4.76 -1.47 13.09
C ILE A 124 5.38 -1.87 14.42
N GLY A 125 4.58 -1.94 15.49
CA GLY A 125 5.08 -2.31 16.82
C GLY A 125 5.78 -3.68 16.83
N PRO A 126 5.10 -4.77 16.42
CA PRO A 126 5.69 -6.10 16.41
C PRO A 126 7.01 -6.22 15.61
N LEU A 127 7.13 -5.50 14.50
CA LEU A 127 8.33 -5.58 13.66
C LEU A 127 9.45 -4.62 14.10
N THR A 128 9.12 -3.46 14.69
CA THR A 128 10.17 -2.51 15.13
C THR A 128 10.63 -2.72 16.56
N ASP A 129 9.81 -3.34 17.40
CA ASP A 129 10.15 -3.72 18.78
C ASP A 129 9.63 -5.13 19.10
N PRO A 130 10.14 -6.19 18.44
CA PRO A 130 9.66 -7.55 18.65
C PRO A 130 9.81 -8.00 20.11
N THR A 131 10.77 -7.48 20.84
CA THR A 131 10.96 -7.85 22.26
C THR A 131 9.80 -7.43 23.16
N ALA A 132 9.08 -6.38 22.82
CA ALA A 132 7.83 -5.98 23.50
C ALA A 132 6.62 -6.85 23.11
N HIS A 133 6.77 -7.71 22.10
CA HIS A 133 5.73 -8.56 21.53
C HIS A 133 6.04 -10.06 21.60
N GLY A 134 6.99 -10.47 22.45
CA GLY A 134 7.36 -11.87 22.68
C GLY A 134 8.36 -12.46 21.67
N GLY A 135 8.90 -11.62 20.77
CA GLY A 135 9.94 -12.00 19.81
C GLY A 135 11.36 -11.69 20.31
N SER A 136 12.33 -11.85 19.44
CA SER A 136 13.76 -11.60 19.70
C SER A 136 14.20 -10.27 19.08
N ALA A 137 15.25 -9.65 19.64
CA ALA A 137 15.90 -8.47 19.04
C ALA A 137 16.46 -8.77 17.63
N LEU A 138 16.75 -10.04 17.32
CA LEU A 138 17.21 -10.47 15.99
C LEU A 138 16.10 -10.44 14.93
N ASP A 139 14.84 -10.41 15.36
CA ASP A 139 13.66 -10.35 14.46
C ASP A 139 13.24 -8.90 14.15
N ALA A 140 14.05 -7.91 14.57
CA ALA A 140 13.71 -6.51 14.44
C ALA A 140 13.95 -5.96 13.02
N PHE A 141 13.05 -5.06 12.60
CA PHE A 141 13.15 -4.36 11.31
C PHE A 141 13.11 -2.83 11.48
N HIS A 142 13.87 -2.13 10.65
CA HIS A 142 13.59 -0.73 10.33
C HIS A 142 12.54 -0.69 9.23
N LEU A 143 11.36 -0.12 9.49
CA LEU A 143 10.25 -0.14 8.55
C LEU A 143 10.19 1.12 7.69
N VAL A 144 10.01 0.91 6.38
CA VAL A 144 9.66 1.94 5.40
C VAL A 144 8.33 1.54 4.77
N ILE A 145 7.30 2.37 4.93
CA ILE A 145 5.94 2.08 4.48
C ILE A 145 5.51 3.22 3.54
N PRO A 146 5.78 3.13 2.23
CA PRO A 146 5.39 4.16 1.27
C PRO A 146 3.90 4.12 0.96
N SER A 147 3.31 5.28 0.67
CA SER A 147 2.06 5.39 -0.08
C SER A 147 2.38 5.21 -1.56
N MET A 148 1.69 4.29 -2.25
CA MET A 148 1.88 4.12 -3.68
C MET A 148 1.52 5.41 -4.46
N PRO A 149 2.09 5.63 -5.65
CA PRO A 149 1.71 6.72 -6.54
C PRO A 149 0.19 6.80 -6.74
N GLY A 150 -0.41 7.95 -6.45
CA GLY A 150 -1.86 8.16 -6.53
C GLY A 150 -2.64 7.75 -5.28
N TYR A 151 -1.99 7.16 -4.27
CA TYR A 151 -2.62 6.72 -3.01
C TYR A 151 -2.17 7.57 -1.81
N GLY A 152 -3.00 7.59 -0.79
CA GLY A 152 -2.70 8.23 0.48
C GLY A 152 -2.26 9.69 0.31
N PHE A 153 -1.03 9.98 0.72
CA PHE A 153 -0.43 11.32 0.65
C PHE A 153 0.62 11.46 -0.44
N SER A 154 0.87 10.42 -1.26
CA SER A 154 1.71 10.53 -2.44
C SER A 154 1.02 11.32 -3.55
N GLY A 155 1.82 11.94 -4.41
CA GLY A 155 1.36 12.66 -5.58
C GLY A 155 0.54 11.78 -6.52
N LYS A 156 -0.35 12.39 -7.27
CA LYS A 156 -1.13 11.73 -8.32
C LYS A 156 -0.36 11.81 -9.63
N PRO A 157 -0.03 10.68 -10.28
CA PRO A 157 0.59 10.72 -11.59
C PRO A 157 -0.24 11.51 -12.59
N ASP A 158 0.38 12.41 -13.30
CA ASP A 158 -0.19 13.19 -14.41
C ASP A 158 0.24 12.65 -15.78
N THR A 159 1.11 11.63 -15.78
CA THR A 159 1.61 10.92 -16.95
C THR A 159 1.37 9.41 -16.83
N THR A 160 1.35 8.73 -17.98
CA THR A 160 1.29 7.27 -18.05
C THR A 160 2.60 6.61 -17.60
N GLY A 161 2.58 5.30 -17.33
CA GLY A 161 3.78 4.50 -17.09
C GLY A 161 4.15 4.29 -15.62
N TRP A 162 3.33 4.71 -14.66
CA TRP A 162 3.48 4.36 -13.25
C TRP A 162 2.89 2.97 -12.94
N GLY A 163 3.40 1.95 -13.67
CA GLY A 163 3.09 0.55 -13.39
C GLY A 163 3.96 -0.04 -12.28
N PRO A 164 3.71 -1.34 -11.91
CA PRO A 164 4.44 -2.01 -10.83
C PRO A 164 5.96 -1.99 -11.01
N GLU A 165 6.45 -2.09 -12.24
CA GLU A 165 7.88 -2.08 -12.57
C GLU A 165 8.53 -0.74 -12.19
N ARG A 166 7.88 0.37 -12.50
CA ARG A 166 8.40 1.71 -12.17
C ARG A 166 8.27 1.99 -10.68
N ILE A 167 7.20 1.52 -10.05
CA ILE A 167 7.03 1.64 -8.59
C ILE A 167 8.14 0.86 -7.88
N ALA A 168 8.49 -0.35 -8.34
CA ALA A 168 9.59 -1.15 -7.80
C ALA A 168 10.95 -0.41 -7.89
N GLN A 169 11.22 0.28 -9.02
CA GLN A 169 12.41 1.12 -9.18
C GLN A 169 12.39 2.32 -8.21
N ALA A 170 11.23 2.94 -8.04
CA ALA A 170 11.06 4.05 -7.10
C ALA A 170 11.32 3.60 -5.65
N TRP A 171 10.87 2.41 -5.26
CA TRP A 171 11.14 1.84 -3.93
C TRP A 171 12.63 1.56 -3.70
N THR A 172 13.32 1.02 -4.70
CA THR A 172 14.77 0.84 -4.65
C THR A 172 15.48 2.20 -4.49
N THR A 173 15.04 3.21 -5.23
CA THR A 173 15.56 4.58 -5.11
C THR A 173 15.30 5.16 -3.71
N LEU A 174 14.10 4.97 -3.16
CA LEU A 174 13.75 5.41 -1.80
C LEU A 174 14.69 4.78 -0.75
N MET A 175 14.89 3.45 -0.81
CA MET A 175 15.76 2.74 0.13
C MET A 175 17.22 3.22 0.03
N ARG A 176 17.72 3.49 -1.17
CA ARG A 176 19.05 4.10 -1.40
C ARG A 176 19.16 5.50 -0.80
N ARG A 177 18.14 6.34 -0.96
CA ARG A 177 18.11 7.70 -0.38
C ARG A 177 18.11 7.67 1.15
N LEU A 178 17.47 6.67 1.74
CA LEU A 178 17.51 6.43 3.18
C LEU A 178 18.87 5.88 3.68
N GLY A 179 19.81 5.61 2.76
CA GLY A 179 21.15 5.12 3.08
C GLY A 179 21.26 3.61 3.28
N TYR A 180 20.20 2.87 3.02
CA TYR A 180 20.19 1.42 3.17
C TYR A 180 20.97 0.72 2.06
N LYS A 181 22.00 -0.04 2.45
CA LYS A 181 22.84 -0.82 1.53
C LYS A 181 22.34 -2.25 1.33
N LYS A 182 21.51 -2.73 2.23
CA LYS A 182 20.83 -4.01 2.19
C LYS A 182 19.43 -3.85 2.78
N PHE A 183 18.44 -4.48 2.16
CA PHE A 183 17.05 -4.46 2.63
C PHE A 183 16.27 -5.67 2.10
N VAL A 184 15.11 -5.91 2.67
CA VAL A 184 14.10 -6.86 2.19
C VAL A 184 12.82 -6.11 1.84
N ALA A 185 11.97 -6.72 1.01
CA ALA A 185 10.70 -6.13 0.62
C ALA A 185 9.53 -7.07 0.91
N GLN A 186 8.39 -6.50 1.30
CA GLN A 186 7.15 -7.23 1.52
C GLN A 186 5.98 -6.48 0.86
N GLY A 187 5.01 -7.24 0.34
CA GLY A 187 3.78 -6.70 -0.19
C GLY A 187 2.62 -7.68 -0.23
N GLY A 188 1.41 -7.13 -0.23
CA GLY A 188 0.17 -7.85 -0.44
C GLY A 188 -0.65 -7.18 -1.52
N ASP A 189 -1.57 -7.89 -2.18
CA ASP A 189 -2.39 -7.37 -3.27
C ASP A 189 -1.52 -6.70 -4.37
N TRP A 190 -1.79 -5.47 -4.82
CA TRP A 190 -0.89 -4.73 -5.73
C TRP A 190 0.52 -4.57 -5.17
N GLY A 191 0.66 -4.46 -3.85
CA GLY A 191 1.96 -4.45 -3.20
C GLY A 191 2.73 -5.75 -3.40
N ALA A 192 2.05 -6.90 -3.55
CA ALA A 192 2.71 -8.16 -3.89
C ALA A 192 3.32 -8.11 -5.28
N ILE A 193 2.58 -7.58 -6.27
CA ILE A 193 3.06 -7.42 -7.65
C ILE A 193 4.27 -6.47 -7.72
N VAL A 194 4.20 -5.34 -7.01
CA VAL A 194 5.35 -4.40 -6.90
C VAL A 194 6.56 -5.09 -6.28
N THR A 195 6.36 -5.87 -5.21
CA THR A 195 7.43 -6.59 -4.51
C THR A 195 8.03 -7.68 -5.38
N ASP A 196 7.21 -8.40 -6.15
CA ASP A 196 7.66 -9.37 -7.14
C ASP A 196 8.52 -8.70 -8.23
N MET A 197 8.08 -7.56 -8.75
CA MET A 197 8.87 -6.76 -9.71
C MET A 197 10.21 -6.28 -9.12
N MET A 198 10.29 -5.99 -7.82
CA MET A 198 11.58 -5.74 -7.17
C MET A 198 12.48 -6.98 -7.22
N GLY A 199 11.92 -8.16 -7.00
CA GLY A 199 12.62 -9.44 -7.14
C GLY A 199 13.11 -9.69 -8.56
N VAL A 200 12.28 -9.43 -9.58
CA VAL A 200 12.64 -9.56 -11.00
C VAL A 200 13.76 -8.59 -11.39
N GLN A 201 13.71 -7.35 -10.92
CA GLN A 201 14.75 -6.34 -11.16
C GLN A 201 16.05 -6.65 -10.42
N ALA A 202 15.99 -7.41 -9.34
CA ALA A 202 17.12 -7.91 -8.54
C ALA A 202 18.19 -6.84 -8.23
N PRO A 203 17.84 -5.66 -7.67
CA PRO A 203 18.86 -4.68 -7.31
C PRO A 203 19.81 -5.29 -6.28
N PRO A 204 21.11 -4.99 -6.34
CA PRO A 204 22.12 -5.65 -5.50
C PRO A 204 21.94 -5.42 -3.99
N GLU A 205 21.13 -4.45 -3.60
CA GLU A 205 20.77 -4.17 -2.21
C GLU A 205 19.62 -5.04 -1.69
N LEU A 206 18.80 -5.62 -2.58
CA LEU A 206 17.66 -6.46 -2.19
C LEU A 206 18.15 -7.86 -1.80
N LEU A 207 17.90 -8.25 -0.55
CA LEU A 207 18.30 -9.56 -0.01
C LEU A 207 17.23 -10.64 -0.25
N GLY A 208 15.98 -10.25 -0.32
CA GLY A 208 14.86 -11.16 -0.51
C GLY A 208 13.53 -10.43 -0.52
N ILE A 209 12.51 -11.15 -0.94
CA ILE A 209 11.13 -10.66 -1.00
C ILE A 209 10.21 -11.61 -0.23
N HIS A 210 9.11 -11.06 0.29
CA HIS A 210 7.99 -11.81 0.86
C HIS A 210 6.69 -11.28 0.28
N VAL A 211 5.83 -12.16 -0.19
CA VAL A 211 4.48 -11.83 -0.66
C VAL A 211 3.46 -12.74 0.01
N ASN A 212 2.31 -12.19 0.40
CA ASN A 212 1.18 -12.96 0.94
C ASN A 212 0.10 -13.23 -0.13
N MET A 213 0.31 -12.75 -1.35
CA MET A 213 -0.52 -13.02 -2.52
C MET A 213 0.42 -13.25 -3.72
N PRO A 214 0.96 -14.45 -3.87
CA PRO A 214 1.78 -14.77 -5.04
C PRO A 214 0.89 -14.81 -6.28
N GLY A 215 0.95 -13.74 -7.09
CA GLY A 215 0.13 -13.56 -8.29
C GLY A 215 0.81 -14.05 -9.58
N ILE A 216 1.56 -15.14 -9.51
CA ILE A 216 2.21 -15.72 -10.69
C ILE A 216 1.33 -16.83 -11.24
N PHE A 217 0.72 -16.56 -12.37
CA PHE A 217 -0.01 -17.58 -13.14
C PHE A 217 0.83 -17.99 -14.36
N SER A 218 0.77 -19.29 -14.75
CA SER A 218 1.32 -19.66 -16.04
C SER A 218 0.52 -18.95 -17.15
N PRO A 219 1.15 -18.56 -18.27
CA PRO A 219 0.43 -17.89 -19.37
C PRO A 219 -0.77 -18.69 -19.89
N GLU A 220 -0.72 -20.02 -19.77
CA GLU A 220 -1.82 -20.91 -20.18
C GLU A 220 -2.99 -20.86 -19.22
N ILE A 221 -2.72 -20.80 -17.89
CA ILE A 221 -3.75 -20.62 -16.84
C ILE A 221 -4.39 -19.23 -16.98
N ASP A 222 -3.60 -18.21 -17.12
CA ASP A 222 -4.05 -16.82 -17.28
C ASP A 222 -4.97 -16.68 -18.51
N LYS A 223 -4.54 -17.24 -19.63
CA LYS A 223 -5.34 -17.28 -20.87
C LYS A 223 -6.67 -18.03 -20.67
N ALA A 224 -6.65 -19.18 -19.99
CA ALA A 224 -7.88 -19.93 -19.73
C ALA A 224 -8.84 -19.17 -18.81
N ALA A 225 -8.33 -18.54 -17.73
CA ALA A 225 -9.12 -17.80 -16.76
C ALA A 225 -9.78 -16.54 -17.35
N PHE A 226 -9.04 -15.75 -18.15
CA PHE A 226 -9.48 -14.42 -18.57
C PHE A 226 -9.91 -14.30 -20.04
N SER A 227 -9.66 -15.30 -20.89
CA SER A 227 -10.07 -15.26 -22.29
C SER A 227 -11.07 -16.35 -22.71
N GLY A 228 -11.51 -17.19 -21.76
CA GLY A 228 -12.41 -18.32 -22.05
C GLY A 228 -11.75 -19.43 -22.88
N ALA A 229 -10.42 -19.49 -22.91
CA ALA A 229 -9.70 -20.59 -23.56
C ALA A 229 -9.92 -21.91 -22.79
N PRO A 230 -9.78 -23.08 -23.45
CA PRO A 230 -9.86 -24.36 -22.74
C PRO A 230 -8.84 -24.45 -21.61
N ALA A 231 -9.21 -25.12 -20.52
CA ALA A 231 -8.30 -25.40 -19.41
C ALA A 231 -7.07 -26.17 -19.92
N PRO A 232 -5.86 -25.85 -19.43
CA PRO A 232 -4.64 -26.56 -19.78
C PRO A 232 -4.75 -28.06 -19.52
N ALA A 233 -4.06 -28.86 -20.34
CA ALA A 233 -3.96 -30.30 -20.10
C ALA A 233 -3.15 -30.60 -18.84
N GLY A 234 -3.50 -31.67 -18.13
CA GLY A 234 -2.78 -32.13 -16.94
C GLY A 234 -3.24 -31.57 -15.61
N LEU A 235 -4.20 -30.65 -15.59
CA LEU A 235 -4.83 -30.20 -14.34
C LEU A 235 -5.67 -31.31 -13.70
N SER A 236 -5.60 -31.46 -12.39
CA SER A 236 -6.52 -32.27 -11.59
C SER A 236 -7.96 -31.73 -11.67
N ASP A 237 -8.92 -32.53 -11.26
CA ASP A 237 -10.33 -32.08 -11.25
C ASP A 237 -10.58 -30.93 -10.25
N GLU A 238 -9.83 -30.90 -9.15
CA GLU A 238 -9.85 -29.80 -8.18
C GLU A 238 -9.30 -28.49 -8.79
N GLU A 239 -8.16 -28.55 -9.50
CA GLU A 239 -7.56 -27.40 -10.18
C GLU A 239 -8.45 -26.87 -11.31
N LYS A 240 -9.11 -27.77 -12.08
CA LYS A 240 -10.09 -27.39 -13.10
C LYS A 240 -11.31 -26.69 -12.45
N SER A 241 -11.80 -27.23 -11.34
CA SER A 241 -12.92 -26.63 -10.60
C SER A 241 -12.56 -25.24 -10.07
N ALA A 242 -11.35 -25.07 -9.53
CA ALA A 242 -10.83 -23.77 -9.08
C ALA A 242 -10.71 -22.78 -10.24
N LEU A 243 -10.14 -23.20 -11.38
CA LEU A 243 -10.01 -22.36 -12.57
C LEU A 243 -11.38 -21.89 -13.11
N MET A 244 -12.41 -22.73 -13.05
CA MET A 244 -13.77 -22.39 -13.50
C MET A 244 -14.54 -21.50 -12.52
N SER A 245 -14.02 -21.26 -11.32
CA SER A 245 -14.63 -20.41 -10.29
C SER A 245 -14.10 -18.96 -10.30
N ILE A 246 -13.17 -18.65 -11.19
CA ILE A 246 -12.61 -17.30 -11.42
C ILE A 246 -13.51 -16.55 -12.39
#